data_cc94c6f57f4c82d195cae24bb3806283
#
_entry.id   cc94c6f57f4c82d195cae24bb3806283
#
_cell.length_a   1.000
_cell.length_b   1.000
_cell.length_c   1.000
_cell.angle_alpha   90.00
_cell.angle_beta   90.00
_cell.angle_gamma   90.00
#
_symmetry.space_group_name_H-M   'P 1'
#
loop_
_entity.id
_entity.type
_entity.pdbx_description
1 polymer ?
#
loop_
_entity_poly.entity_id
_entity_poly.type
_entity_poly.pdbx_seq_one_letter_code
_entity_poly.pdbx_strand_id
1 'polypeptide(L)'
;AIFLLLVLVKLFNVSYPVNIRVVNSTESAEFTVVGTGKVDVVPDVAVIDAGITVSNLPTADEAKKEMTAVNNRIIQVVKAIGIEKKDIETSNFNIYPEYETSGIVRPMMLEKSATAGTSDSASKISGYSGTASVTIKVRKKELAPQVISNVTGAGATNVSGPRFMVDDPQYYREK
;
A
#
# COMPACT_ATOMS: atom_id res chain seq x y z
N ALA A 1 -25.41 15.13 -82.54
CA ALA A 1 -25.14 13.85 -81.85
C ALA A 1 -25.85 13.76 -80.48
N ILE A 2 -25.70 14.70 -79.57
CA ILE A 2 -26.26 14.65 -78.21
C ILE A 2 -27.79 14.63 -78.18
N PHE A 3 -28.45 15.42 -79.08
CA PHE A 3 -29.87 15.49 -79.20
C PHE A 3 -30.48 14.15 -79.63
N LEU A 4 -29.84 13.46 -80.58
CA LEU A 4 -30.26 12.15 -81.08
C LEU A 4 -30.15 11.09 -79.93
N LEU A 5 -29.12 11.18 -79.09
CA LEU A 5 -28.89 10.27 -77.99
C LEU A 5 -30.00 10.47 -76.91
N LEU A 6 -30.40 11.72 -76.62
CA LEU A 6 -31.49 12.05 -75.70
C LEU A 6 -32.86 11.56 -76.19
N VAL A 7 -33.06 11.62 -77.51
CA VAL A 7 -34.31 11.09 -78.12
C VAL A 7 -34.34 9.56 -78.08
N LEU A 8 -33.20 8.87 -78.25
CA LEU A 8 -33.07 7.44 -78.11
C LEU A 8 -33.35 6.96 -76.69
N VAL A 9 -32.81 7.66 -75.70
CA VAL A 9 -33.08 7.36 -74.26
C VAL A 9 -34.56 7.54 -73.89
N LYS A 10 -35.25 8.50 -74.51
CA LYS A 10 -36.69 8.71 -74.35
C LYS A 10 -37.51 7.61 -75.04
N LEU A 11 -37.13 7.19 -76.28
CA LEU A 11 -37.85 6.19 -77.00
C LEU A 11 -37.74 4.79 -76.41
N PHE A 12 -36.62 4.46 -75.77
CA PHE A 12 -36.37 3.15 -75.14
C PHE A 12 -36.78 3.14 -73.65
N ASN A 13 -37.36 4.23 -73.13
CA ASN A 13 -37.86 4.37 -71.75
C ASN A 13 -36.88 3.83 -70.67
N VAL A 14 -35.55 4.10 -70.90
CA VAL A 14 -34.51 3.64 -70.03
C VAL A 14 -34.57 4.42 -68.69
N SER A 15 -35.13 3.80 -67.69
CA SER A 15 -35.19 4.33 -66.32
C SER A 15 -33.96 3.87 -65.56
N TYR A 16 -33.11 4.80 -65.15
CA TYR A 16 -31.99 4.52 -64.26
C TYR A 16 -32.47 4.70 -62.83
N PRO A 17 -32.59 3.63 -62.05
CA PRO A 17 -32.94 3.79 -60.62
C PRO A 17 -31.69 4.37 -59.89
N VAL A 18 -31.74 5.67 -59.64
CA VAL A 18 -30.75 6.31 -58.78
C VAL A 18 -31.14 6.05 -57.33
N ASN A 19 -30.55 5.04 -56.74
CA ASN A 19 -30.72 4.79 -55.31
C ASN A 19 -29.82 5.73 -54.50
N ILE A 20 -30.36 6.86 -54.02
CA ILE A 20 -29.70 7.74 -53.08
C ILE A 20 -29.96 7.17 -51.70
N ARG A 21 -28.97 6.48 -51.12
CA ARG A 21 -29.03 6.05 -49.74
C ARG A 21 -28.52 7.22 -48.88
N VAL A 22 -29.42 7.96 -48.27
CA VAL A 22 -29.06 8.94 -47.23
C VAL A 22 -28.75 8.15 -45.97
N VAL A 23 -27.48 7.99 -45.65
CA VAL A 23 -27.04 7.45 -44.36
C VAL A 23 -27.05 8.61 -43.39
N ASN A 24 -28.16 8.71 -42.64
CA ASN A 24 -28.17 9.58 -41.45
C ASN A 24 -27.33 8.88 -40.36
N SER A 25 -26.06 9.19 -40.30
CA SER A 25 -25.25 8.88 -39.12
C SER A 25 -25.63 9.88 -38.02
N THR A 26 -26.56 9.45 -37.18
CA THR A 26 -26.79 10.12 -35.90
C THR A 26 -25.60 9.74 -35.02
N GLU A 27 -24.51 10.46 -35.12
CA GLU A 27 -23.45 10.38 -34.11
C GLU A 27 -24.05 10.94 -32.82
N SER A 28 -24.38 10.03 -31.92
CA SER A 28 -24.67 10.42 -30.53
C SER A 28 -23.38 10.98 -29.95
N ALA A 29 -23.26 12.29 -29.88
CA ALA A 29 -22.18 12.92 -29.16
C ALA A 29 -22.41 12.66 -27.67
N GLU A 30 -21.69 11.68 -27.12
CA GLU A 30 -21.71 11.39 -25.72
C GLU A 30 -20.79 12.39 -25.00
N PHE A 31 -21.36 13.27 -24.21
CA PHE A 31 -20.59 14.24 -23.40
C PHE A 31 -20.34 13.63 -22.03
N THR A 32 -19.09 13.28 -21.75
CA THR A 32 -18.68 12.89 -20.40
C THR A 32 -18.15 14.13 -19.69
N VAL A 33 -18.83 14.53 -18.64
CA VAL A 33 -18.40 15.65 -17.77
C VAL A 33 -17.91 15.08 -16.46
N VAL A 34 -16.66 15.35 -16.11
CA VAL A 34 -16.08 14.98 -14.82
C VAL A 34 -16.10 16.22 -13.93
N GLY A 35 -16.82 16.13 -12.82
CA GLY A 35 -16.82 17.15 -11.78
C GLY A 35 -16.01 16.69 -10.57
N THR A 36 -15.23 17.59 -9.97
CA THR A 36 -14.55 17.36 -8.70
C THR A 36 -15.20 18.20 -7.61
N GLY A 37 -15.64 17.52 -6.53
CA GLY A 37 -16.15 18.17 -5.32
C GLY A 37 -15.13 18.05 -4.18
N LYS A 38 -15.06 19.04 -3.30
CA LYS A 38 -14.32 18.97 -2.04
C LYS A 38 -15.31 19.00 -0.89
N VAL A 39 -15.09 18.11 0.07
CA VAL A 39 -15.87 18.07 1.32
C VAL A 39 -14.89 18.15 2.47
N ASP A 40 -15.06 19.13 3.37
CA ASP A 40 -14.29 19.24 4.60
C ASP A 40 -14.95 18.39 5.68
N VAL A 41 -14.24 17.39 6.17
CA VAL A 41 -14.74 16.45 7.17
C VAL A 41 -13.85 16.49 8.40
N VAL A 42 -14.48 16.54 9.58
CA VAL A 42 -13.75 16.47 10.85
C VAL A 42 -13.33 15.03 11.09
N PRO A 43 -12.02 14.77 11.35
CA PRO A 43 -11.55 13.43 11.68
C PRO A 43 -12.28 12.84 12.90
N ASP A 44 -12.70 11.58 12.78
CA ASP A 44 -13.46 10.85 13.80
C ASP A 44 -12.64 9.79 14.55
N VAL A 45 -11.52 9.35 13.98
CA VAL A 45 -10.60 8.38 14.60
C VAL A 45 -9.19 8.91 14.71
N ALA A 46 -8.46 8.44 15.72
CA ALA A 46 -7.01 8.59 15.83
C ALA A 46 -6.33 7.24 15.59
N VAL A 47 -5.33 7.20 14.73
CA VAL A 47 -4.54 5.99 14.44
C VAL A 47 -3.18 6.13 15.07
N ILE A 48 -2.79 5.09 15.83
CA ILE A 48 -1.50 4.96 16.51
C ILE A 48 -0.83 3.69 15.98
N ASP A 49 0.41 3.81 15.55
CA ASP A 49 1.22 2.67 15.10
C ASP A 49 2.29 2.37 16.15
N ALA A 50 2.28 1.14 16.65
CA ALA A 50 3.25 0.63 17.62
C ALA A 50 4.18 -0.37 16.94
N GLY A 51 5.45 -0.04 16.83
CA GLY A 51 6.50 -0.91 16.33
C GLY A 51 7.06 -1.80 17.43
N ILE A 52 7.28 -3.06 17.10
CA ILE A 52 7.96 -4.06 17.93
C ILE A 52 9.25 -4.42 17.21
N THR A 53 10.38 -4.32 17.88
CA THR A 53 11.67 -4.75 17.36
C THR A 53 12.35 -5.63 18.40
N VAL A 54 12.80 -6.80 17.98
CA VAL A 54 13.66 -7.69 18.76
C VAL A 54 14.94 -7.91 18.00
N SER A 55 16.07 -8.01 18.67
CA SER A 55 17.39 -8.12 18.03
C SER A 55 18.30 -9.08 18.80
N ASN A 56 19.29 -9.62 18.08
CA ASN A 56 20.36 -10.42 18.64
C ASN A 56 19.88 -11.66 19.42
N LEU A 57 18.84 -12.33 18.93
CA LEU A 57 18.37 -13.57 19.50
C LEU A 57 19.04 -14.78 18.85
N PRO A 58 19.37 -15.83 19.63
CA PRO A 58 20.15 -16.95 19.13
C PRO A 58 19.44 -17.80 18.07
N THR A 59 18.09 -17.79 18.08
CA THR A 59 17.29 -18.56 17.13
C THR A 59 16.11 -17.75 16.59
N ALA A 60 15.67 -18.08 15.37
CA ALA A 60 14.47 -17.49 14.77
C ALA A 60 13.20 -17.81 15.58
N ASP A 61 13.13 -18.97 16.22
CA ASP A 61 12.01 -19.36 17.06
C ASP A 61 11.91 -18.53 18.34
N GLU A 62 13.03 -18.18 18.94
CA GLU A 62 13.05 -17.27 20.10
C GLU A 62 12.64 -15.87 19.70
N ALA A 63 13.12 -15.37 18.56
CA ALA A 63 12.69 -14.08 18.01
C ALA A 63 11.18 -14.05 17.80
N LYS A 64 10.62 -15.08 17.19
CA LYS A 64 9.18 -15.22 17.00
C LYS A 64 8.42 -15.24 18.32
N LYS A 65 8.89 -16.01 19.29
CA LYS A 65 8.25 -16.16 20.60
C LYS A 65 8.22 -14.83 21.36
N GLU A 66 9.34 -14.11 21.37
CA GLU A 66 9.43 -12.81 22.05
C GLU A 66 8.54 -11.76 21.38
N MET A 67 8.61 -11.64 20.04
CA MET A 67 7.72 -10.75 19.29
C MET A 67 6.24 -11.05 19.55
N THR A 68 5.86 -12.33 19.55
CA THR A 68 4.48 -12.73 19.81
C THR A 68 4.07 -12.39 21.25
N ALA A 69 4.96 -12.56 22.22
CA ALA A 69 4.69 -12.21 23.61
C ALA A 69 4.46 -10.69 23.78
N VAL A 70 5.29 -9.86 23.17
CA VAL A 70 5.12 -8.39 23.20
C VAL A 70 3.84 -7.99 22.47
N ASN A 71 3.59 -8.54 21.28
CA ASN A 71 2.37 -8.28 20.51
C ASN A 71 1.10 -8.60 21.32
N ASN A 72 1.05 -9.77 21.95
CA ASN A 72 -0.07 -10.16 22.79
C ASN A 72 -0.25 -9.25 23.99
N ARG A 73 0.83 -8.79 24.62
CA ARG A 73 0.82 -7.86 25.72
C ARG A 73 0.25 -6.50 25.32
N ILE A 74 0.66 -5.98 24.15
CA ILE A 74 0.10 -4.75 23.57
C ILE A 74 -1.40 -4.91 23.33
N ILE A 75 -1.83 -6.00 22.69
CA ILE A 75 -3.25 -6.26 22.44
C ILE A 75 -4.05 -6.32 23.75
N GLN A 76 -3.51 -6.95 24.79
CA GLN A 76 -4.19 -7.05 26.10
C GLN A 76 -4.37 -5.68 26.75
N VAL A 77 -3.33 -4.86 26.82
CA VAL A 77 -3.42 -3.53 27.45
C VAL A 77 -4.33 -2.59 26.68
N VAL A 78 -4.33 -2.68 25.36
CA VAL A 78 -5.19 -1.86 24.51
C VAL A 78 -6.66 -2.27 24.64
N LYS A 79 -6.96 -3.56 24.75
CA LYS A 79 -8.31 -4.06 25.03
C LYS A 79 -8.79 -3.65 26.43
N ALA A 80 -7.91 -3.65 27.43
CA ALA A 80 -8.26 -3.24 28.78
C ALA A 80 -8.70 -1.76 28.87
N ILE A 81 -8.25 -0.92 27.95
CA ILE A 81 -8.68 0.49 27.80
C ILE A 81 -10.06 0.60 27.12
N GLY A 82 -10.58 -0.49 26.54
CA GLY A 82 -11.88 -0.52 25.87
C GLY A 82 -11.82 -0.37 24.36
N ILE A 83 -10.65 -0.64 23.73
CA ILE A 83 -10.52 -0.68 22.27
C ILE A 83 -10.93 -2.07 21.77
N GLU A 84 -11.80 -2.11 20.76
CA GLU A 84 -12.31 -3.35 20.21
C GLU A 84 -11.26 -4.08 19.38
N LYS A 85 -11.35 -5.42 19.34
CA LYS A 85 -10.40 -6.26 18.57
C LYS A 85 -10.34 -5.89 17.07
N LYS A 86 -11.46 -5.48 16.49
CA LYS A 86 -11.54 -5.07 15.07
C LYS A 86 -10.72 -3.81 14.75
N ASP A 87 -10.45 -2.98 15.78
CA ASP A 87 -9.70 -1.74 15.67
C ASP A 87 -8.19 -1.93 15.98
N ILE A 88 -7.75 -3.20 16.16
CA ILE A 88 -6.36 -3.57 16.41
C ILE A 88 -5.90 -4.51 15.30
N GLU A 89 -4.92 -4.10 14.53
CA GLU A 89 -4.36 -4.86 13.42
C GLU A 89 -2.85 -5.06 13.61
N THR A 90 -2.38 -6.30 13.45
CA THR A 90 -0.94 -6.62 13.44
C THR A 90 -0.49 -6.84 12.01
N SER A 91 0.55 -6.15 11.61
CA SER A 91 1.12 -6.21 10.26
C SER A 91 2.65 -6.30 10.30
N ASN A 92 3.27 -6.52 9.14
CA ASN A 92 4.73 -6.50 8.97
C ASN A 92 5.50 -7.42 9.93
N PHE A 93 5.00 -8.62 10.17
CA PHE A 93 5.68 -9.60 11.01
C PHE A 93 6.81 -10.28 10.23
N ASN A 94 8.06 -9.79 10.41
CA ASN A 94 9.24 -10.27 9.71
C ASN A 94 10.33 -10.68 10.69
N ILE A 95 11.03 -11.78 10.37
CA ILE A 95 12.22 -12.25 11.09
C ILE A 95 13.33 -12.43 10.06
N TYR A 96 14.52 -11.96 10.36
CA TYR A 96 15.67 -12.03 9.48
C TYR A 96 16.94 -12.37 10.28
N PRO A 97 17.89 -13.10 9.65
CA PRO A 97 19.18 -13.37 10.27
C PRO A 97 20.06 -12.13 10.26
N GLU A 98 20.80 -11.94 11.33
CA GLU A 98 21.92 -10.99 11.41
C GLU A 98 23.23 -11.73 11.14
N TYR A 99 24.09 -11.11 10.35
CA TYR A 99 25.39 -11.68 10.00
C TYR A 99 26.50 -10.90 10.69
N GLU A 100 27.54 -11.62 11.16
CA GLU A 100 28.75 -10.96 11.65
C GLU A 100 29.35 -10.14 10.50
N THR A 101 29.34 -8.83 10.62
CA THR A 101 30.12 -7.97 9.75
C THR A 101 31.58 -8.05 10.26
N SER A 102 32.34 -8.93 9.67
CA SER A 102 33.81 -8.91 9.88
C SER A 102 34.32 -7.56 9.38
N GLY A 103 34.39 -6.61 10.28
CA GLY A 103 34.92 -5.27 10.04
C GLY A 103 36.44 -5.30 9.80
N ILE A 104 36.84 -5.98 8.74
CA ILE A 104 38.21 -5.78 8.20
C ILE A 104 38.10 -4.57 7.26
N VAL A 105 38.13 -3.37 7.84
CA VAL A 105 38.60 -2.19 7.12
C VAL A 105 40.10 -2.46 6.87
N ARG A 106 40.41 -3.19 5.79
CA ARG A 106 41.79 -3.19 5.27
C ARG A 106 42.02 -1.81 4.69
N PRO A 107 42.98 -1.03 5.23
CA PRO A 107 43.48 0.12 4.51
C PRO A 107 44.01 -0.39 3.17
N MET A 108 43.53 0.18 2.10
CA MET A 108 43.92 -0.12 0.73
C MET A 108 45.37 0.29 0.53
N MET A 109 46.32 -0.55 0.99
CA MET A 109 47.68 -0.46 0.55
C MET A 109 47.79 -1.14 -0.81
N LEU A 110 48.11 -0.31 -1.78
CA LEU A 110 48.43 -0.67 -3.16
C LEU A 110 49.60 -1.68 -3.12
N GLU A 111 49.34 -2.97 -3.18
CA GLU A 111 50.31 -3.93 -3.64
C GLU A 111 49.71 -4.90 -4.64
N LYS A 112 50.23 -4.76 -5.82
CA LYS A 112 50.00 -5.54 -7.01
C LYS A 112 50.57 -6.95 -6.81
N SER A 113 49.70 -7.91 -6.47
CA SER A 113 50.01 -9.30 -6.73
C SER A 113 48.75 -10.11 -6.95
N ALA A 114 48.67 -10.61 -8.16
CA ALA A 114 47.60 -11.49 -8.62
C ALA A 114 47.78 -12.86 -7.96
N THR A 115 46.78 -13.25 -7.16
CA THR A 115 46.44 -14.65 -6.99
C THR A 115 44.94 -14.69 -6.63
N ALA A 116 44.15 -15.20 -7.56
CA ALA A 116 42.74 -15.45 -7.39
C ALA A 116 42.54 -16.51 -6.29
N GLY A 117 42.41 -16.05 -5.07
CA GLY A 117 41.90 -16.83 -3.97
C GLY A 117 40.45 -16.45 -3.78
N THR A 118 39.54 -17.33 -4.16
CA THR A 118 38.13 -17.29 -3.79
C THR A 118 38.07 -17.28 -2.27
N SER A 119 37.97 -16.08 -1.70
CA SER A 119 37.59 -15.92 -0.29
C SER A 119 36.10 -16.24 -0.19
N ASP A 120 35.81 -17.50 0.05
CA ASP A 120 34.51 -17.96 0.49
C ASP A 120 34.29 -17.44 1.93
N SER A 121 34.04 -16.13 2.03
CA SER A 121 33.65 -15.48 3.29
C SER A 121 32.22 -15.85 3.55
N ALA A 122 31.98 -17.08 3.96
CA ALA A 122 30.68 -17.48 4.49
C ALA A 122 30.36 -16.56 5.68
N SER A 123 29.49 -15.59 5.45
CA SER A 123 29.01 -14.70 6.51
C SER A 123 28.32 -15.56 7.56
N LYS A 124 28.93 -15.64 8.76
CA LYS A 124 28.35 -16.42 9.86
C LYS A 124 27.17 -15.66 10.45
N ILE A 125 26.07 -16.36 10.64
CA ILE A 125 24.91 -15.79 11.34
C ILE A 125 25.29 -15.53 12.79
N SER A 126 25.18 -14.29 13.24
CA SER A 126 25.44 -13.86 14.63
C SER A 126 24.21 -13.95 15.51
N GLY A 127 23.03 -13.79 14.91
CA GLY A 127 21.76 -13.80 15.61
C GLY A 127 20.59 -13.66 14.68
N TYR A 128 19.41 -13.47 15.26
CA TYR A 128 18.16 -13.20 14.56
C TYR A 128 17.52 -11.96 15.11
N SER A 129 17.01 -11.14 14.22
CA SER A 129 16.21 -9.96 14.55
C SER A 129 14.84 -10.05 13.93
N GLY A 130 13.89 -9.35 14.52
CA GLY A 130 12.53 -9.34 14.00
C GLY A 130 11.85 -8.00 14.22
N THR A 131 10.92 -7.70 13.32
CA THR A 131 10.08 -6.50 13.40
C THR A 131 8.62 -6.84 13.19
N ALA A 132 7.75 -6.17 13.92
CA ALA A 132 6.32 -6.19 13.71
C ALA A 132 5.72 -4.82 13.94
N SER A 133 4.53 -4.58 13.44
CA SER A 133 3.79 -3.34 13.63
C SER A 133 2.37 -3.65 14.08
N VAL A 134 1.88 -2.92 15.07
CA VAL A 134 0.50 -2.98 15.54
C VAL A 134 -0.14 -1.62 15.29
N THR A 135 -1.13 -1.60 14.43
CA THR A 135 -1.94 -0.40 14.14
C THR A 135 -3.18 -0.44 15.03
N ILE A 136 -3.43 0.65 15.75
CA ILE A 136 -4.52 0.79 16.71
C ILE A 136 -5.39 1.97 16.29
N LYS A 137 -6.66 1.70 15.96
CA LYS A 137 -7.67 2.73 15.70
C LYS A 137 -8.37 3.12 17.00
N VAL A 138 -8.22 4.36 17.40
CA VAL A 138 -8.81 4.92 18.63
C VAL A 138 -9.97 5.81 18.27
N ARG A 139 -11.20 5.30 18.43
CA ARG A 139 -12.44 6.05 18.13
C ARG A 139 -12.72 7.17 19.13
N LYS A 140 -12.33 6.98 20.39
CA LYS A 140 -12.38 8.02 21.43
C LYS A 140 -11.04 8.73 21.49
N LYS A 141 -10.91 9.85 20.79
CA LYS A 141 -9.65 10.60 20.62
C LYS A 141 -8.97 10.97 21.94
N GLU A 142 -9.75 11.17 22.99
CA GLU A 142 -9.29 11.48 24.34
C GLU A 142 -8.46 10.36 24.97
N LEU A 143 -8.64 9.11 24.49
CA LEU A 143 -7.88 7.96 24.98
C LEU A 143 -6.51 7.82 24.30
N ALA A 144 -6.23 8.56 23.23
CA ALA A 144 -4.99 8.42 22.46
C ALA A 144 -3.72 8.57 23.32
N PRO A 145 -3.58 9.55 24.23
CA PRO A 145 -2.41 9.64 25.10
C PRO A 145 -2.26 8.44 26.05
N GLN A 146 -3.38 7.92 26.58
CA GLN A 146 -3.37 6.76 27.45
C GLN A 146 -2.97 5.49 26.69
N VAL A 147 -3.44 5.34 25.44
CA VAL A 147 -3.04 4.22 24.56
C VAL A 147 -1.53 4.26 24.32
N ILE A 148 -0.97 5.41 23.96
CA ILE A 148 0.48 5.58 23.74
C ILE A 148 1.27 5.16 24.98
N SER A 149 0.90 5.65 26.16
CA SER A 149 1.57 5.32 27.41
C SER A 149 1.55 3.82 27.70
N ASN A 150 0.37 3.19 27.57
CA ASN A 150 0.20 1.77 27.88
C ASN A 150 0.91 0.86 26.88
N VAL A 151 0.90 1.22 25.59
CA VAL A 151 1.58 0.47 24.53
C VAL A 151 3.10 0.53 24.71
N THR A 152 3.64 1.70 25.05
CA THR A 152 5.06 1.87 25.39
C THR A 152 5.42 1.03 26.62
N GLY A 153 4.61 1.06 27.68
CA GLY A 153 4.80 0.22 28.87
C GLY A 153 4.68 -1.29 28.60
N ALA A 154 3.94 -1.69 27.57
CA ALA A 154 3.79 -3.09 27.16
C ALA A 154 4.99 -3.63 26.37
N GLY A 155 5.95 -2.78 25.99
CA GLY A 155 7.18 -3.17 25.30
C GLY A 155 7.24 -2.80 23.82
N ALA A 156 6.41 -1.86 23.35
CA ALA A 156 6.60 -1.28 22.02
C ALA A 156 7.94 -0.54 21.97
N THR A 157 8.73 -0.82 20.94
CA THR A 157 10.05 -0.22 20.74
C THR A 157 9.95 1.17 20.12
N ASN A 158 8.93 1.35 19.27
CA ASN A 158 8.64 2.63 18.62
C ASN A 158 7.13 2.86 18.61
N VAL A 159 6.70 4.09 18.87
CA VAL A 159 5.28 4.49 18.80
C VAL A 159 5.17 5.74 17.96
N SER A 160 4.35 5.69 16.93
CA SER A 160 4.11 6.78 15.97
C SER A 160 2.62 7.18 15.99
N GLY A 161 2.35 8.45 15.89
CA GLY A 161 1.00 9.01 15.95
C GLY A 161 0.78 9.85 17.23
N PRO A 162 -0.47 10.24 17.53
CA PRO A 162 -1.71 9.90 16.81
C PRO A 162 -1.86 10.65 15.49
N ARG A 163 -2.30 9.93 14.45
CA ARG A 163 -2.75 10.53 13.19
C ARG A 163 -4.26 10.55 13.18
N PHE A 164 -4.83 11.71 12.98
CA PHE A 164 -6.28 11.87 12.91
C PHE A 164 -6.77 11.70 11.49
N MET A 165 -7.76 10.83 11.29
CA MET A 165 -8.32 10.52 9.99
C MET A 165 -9.83 10.22 10.08
N VAL A 166 -10.46 10.13 8.93
CA VAL A 166 -11.86 9.69 8.80
C VAL A 166 -11.86 8.19 8.57
N ASP A 167 -12.60 7.44 9.38
CA ASP A 167 -12.64 5.96 9.30
C ASP A 167 -13.30 5.48 8.00
N ASP A 168 -14.39 6.14 7.58
CA ASP A 168 -15.06 5.83 6.31
C ASP A 168 -15.21 7.07 5.42
N PRO A 169 -14.24 7.34 4.51
CA PRO A 169 -14.35 8.45 3.57
C PRO A 169 -15.42 8.25 2.50
N GLN A 170 -15.86 7.01 2.23
CA GLN A 170 -16.83 6.72 1.17
C GLN A 170 -18.22 7.24 1.55
N TYR A 171 -18.60 7.16 2.81
CA TYR A 171 -19.85 7.71 3.32
C TYR A 171 -20.06 9.19 2.96
N TYR A 172 -18.97 9.96 2.86
CA TYR A 172 -19.01 11.39 2.54
C TYR A 172 -18.91 11.67 1.03
N ARG A 173 -18.58 10.66 0.21
CA ARG A 173 -18.52 10.80 -1.26
C ARG A 173 -19.89 10.61 -1.91
N GLU A 174 -20.79 9.92 -1.24
CA GLU A 174 -22.13 9.59 -1.76
C GLU A 174 -23.20 10.62 -1.38
N LYS A 175 -22.86 11.64 -0.62
CA LYS A 175 -23.74 12.77 -0.26
C LYS A 175 -23.41 14.01 -1.07
#